data_471f0343aadbe966724cc09f9ed203ed
#
_entry.id   471f0343aadbe966724cc09f9ed203ed
#
_cell.length_a   1.000
_cell.length_b   1.000
_cell.length_c   1.000
_cell.angle_alpha   90.00
_cell.angle_beta   90.00
_cell.angle_gamma   90.00
#
_symmetry.space_group_name_H-M   'P 1'
#
loop_
_entity.id
_entity.type
_entity.pdbx_description
1 polymer ?
#
loop_
_entity_poly.entity_id
_entity_poly.type
_entity_poly.pdbx_seq_one_letter_code
_entity_poly.pdbx_strand_id
1 'polypeptide(L)'
;MSQPRVELHILDHGVITLELDAEKAPKSVANFLAYVNKGHFDKTIFHRVIPGFMIQGGGFEPGMQQKPTDAPIQNEANNGVRNDHYTVAMARTGEPHSATAQFFINVANNDFLNHTAPSRQGWGYAVFGKVVAGTEVVDQLAAVKTGRRGFHDDVPKEDVVIEKAVAL
;
A
#
# COMPACT_ATOMS: atom_id res chain seq x y z
N MET A 1 -23.68 -1.16 6.43
CA MET A 1 -23.23 -0.70 5.10
C MET A 1 -22.04 -1.50 4.67
N SER A 2 -21.98 -1.82 3.39
CA SER A 2 -20.79 -2.52 2.87
C SER A 2 -19.62 -1.56 2.74
N GLN A 3 -18.42 -2.04 3.03
CA GLN A 3 -17.20 -1.28 2.87
C GLN A 3 -16.85 -1.16 1.38
N PRO A 4 -16.22 -0.07 0.96
CA PRO A 4 -15.75 0.07 -0.43
C PRO A 4 -14.74 -1.02 -0.79
N ARG A 5 -14.75 -1.43 -2.05
CA ARG A 5 -13.79 -2.40 -2.58
C ARG A 5 -13.07 -1.85 -3.79
N VAL A 6 -11.81 -2.23 -3.93
CA VAL A 6 -10.95 -1.84 -5.06
C VAL A 6 -10.26 -3.08 -5.58
N GLU A 7 -10.24 -3.22 -6.91
CA GLU A 7 -9.44 -4.24 -7.58
C GLU A 7 -8.15 -3.64 -8.12
N LEU A 8 -7.03 -4.27 -7.78
CA LEU A 8 -5.72 -3.97 -8.37
C LEU A 8 -5.44 -5.04 -9.42
N HIS A 9 -5.41 -4.66 -10.68
CA HIS A 9 -5.11 -5.58 -11.78
C HIS A 9 -3.60 -5.57 -12.01
N ILE A 10 -2.94 -6.66 -11.65
CA ILE A 10 -1.48 -6.79 -11.72
C ILE A 10 -1.11 -7.48 -13.01
N LEU A 11 -0.38 -6.79 -13.88
CA LEU A 11 0.03 -7.30 -15.18
C LEU A 11 0.77 -8.62 -15.03
N ASP A 12 0.33 -9.66 -15.75
CA ASP A 12 0.89 -11.01 -15.78
C ASP A 12 0.76 -11.81 -14.47
N HIS A 13 0.06 -11.29 -13.47
CA HIS A 13 -0.07 -11.99 -12.18
C HIS A 13 -1.53 -12.25 -11.76
N GLY A 14 -2.45 -11.32 -12.01
CA GLY A 14 -3.85 -11.48 -11.65
C GLY A 14 -4.42 -10.28 -10.94
N VAL A 15 -5.48 -10.50 -10.15
CA VAL A 15 -6.22 -9.42 -9.49
C VAL A 15 -6.15 -9.57 -7.98
N ILE A 16 -5.85 -8.47 -7.29
CA ILE A 16 -5.92 -8.37 -5.83
C ILE A 16 -7.13 -7.50 -5.51
N THR A 17 -8.06 -8.03 -4.71
CA THR A 17 -9.23 -7.26 -4.27
C THR A 17 -9.04 -6.79 -2.84
N LEU A 18 -9.18 -5.50 -2.63
CA LEU A 18 -9.07 -4.85 -1.33
C LEU A 18 -10.46 -4.46 -0.83
N GLU A 19 -10.72 -4.71 0.45
CA GLU A 19 -11.87 -4.14 1.14
C GLU A 19 -11.36 -3.03 2.05
N LEU A 20 -11.89 -1.82 1.89
CA LEU A 20 -11.41 -0.64 2.59
C LEU A 20 -12.28 -0.33 3.80
N ASP A 21 -11.66 0.00 4.94
CA ASP A 21 -12.35 0.24 6.20
C ASP A 21 -12.63 1.74 6.38
N ALA A 22 -13.72 2.19 5.78
CA ALA A 22 -14.10 3.60 5.80
C ALA A 22 -14.61 4.07 7.18
N GLU A 23 -14.96 3.15 8.07
CA GLU A 23 -15.39 3.49 9.43
C GLU A 23 -14.20 3.87 10.31
N LYS A 24 -13.12 3.07 10.25
CA LYS A 24 -11.96 3.26 11.13
C LYS A 24 -10.87 4.13 10.51
N ALA A 25 -10.83 4.23 9.19
CA ALA A 25 -9.81 5.01 8.47
C ALA A 25 -10.45 5.87 7.38
N PRO A 26 -11.41 6.75 7.71
CA PRO A 26 -12.17 7.50 6.70
C PRO A 26 -11.30 8.39 5.82
N LYS A 27 -10.29 9.04 6.38
CA LYS A 27 -9.41 9.93 5.61
C LYS A 27 -8.50 9.14 4.69
N SER A 28 -7.93 8.04 5.18
CA SER A 28 -7.07 7.16 4.38
C SER A 28 -7.83 6.54 3.22
N VAL A 29 -9.05 6.05 3.49
CA VAL A 29 -9.91 5.46 2.46
C VAL A 29 -10.31 6.49 1.41
N ALA A 30 -10.76 7.68 1.83
CA ALA A 30 -11.13 8.74 0.89
C ALA A 30 -9.94 9.16 0.03
N ASN A 31 -8.77 9.27 0.62
CA ASN A 31 -7.52 9.61 -0.08
C ASN A 31 -7.17 8.53 -1.12
N PHE A 32 -7.20 7.27 -0.71
CA PHE A 32 -6.89 6.16 -1.60
C PHE A 32 -7.86 6.10 -2.79
N LEU A 33 -9.17 6.22 -2.52
CA LEU A 33 -10.20 6.23 -3.57
C LEU A 33 -10.05 7.42 -4.52
N ALA A 34 -9.64 8.57 -4.02
CA ALA A 34 -9.38 9.74 -4.88
C ALA A 34 -8.27 9.43 -5.87
N TYR A 35 -7.18 8.78 -5.45
CA TYR A 35 -6.11 8.37 -6.36
C TYR A 35 -6.57 7.28 -7.33
N VAL A 36 -7.37 6.32 -6.87
CA VAL A 36 -7.94 5.28 -7.73
C VAL A 36 -8.79 5.92 -8.84
N ASN A 37 -9.67 6.83 -8.46
CA ASN A 37 -10.63 7.43 -9.40
C ASN A 37 -9.99 8.33 -10.43
N LYS A 38 -8.85 8.95 -10.13
CA LYS A 38 -8.13 9.77 -11.11
C LYS A 38 -7.07 9.00 -11.90
N GLY A 39 -6.99 7.68 -11.71
CA GLY A 39 -6.06 6.85 -12.47
C GLY A 39 -4.60 6.94 -12.04
N HIS A 40 -4.33 7.45 -10.84
CA HIS A 40 -2.96 7.63 -10.35
C HIS A 40 -2.18 6.31 -10.29
N PHE A 41 -2.84 5.23 -9.86
CA PHE A 41 -2.18 3.93 -9.69
C PHE A 41 -1.99 3.17 -11.00
N ASP A 42 -2.66 3.61 -12.08
CA ASP A 42 -2.53 2.94 -13.36
C ASP A 42 -1.09 3.04 -13.85
N LYS A 43 -0.51 1.89 -14.19
CA LYS A 43 0.88 1.74 -14.66
C LYS A 43 1.93 2.13 -13.63
N THR A 44 1.59 2.13 -12.34
CA THR A 44 2.58 2.23 -11.26
C THR A 44 3.10 0.84 -10.91
N ILE A 45 4.23 0.78 -10.19
CA ILE A 45 4.87 -0.49 -9.84
C ILE A 45 4.88 -0.71 -8.33
N PHE A 46 5.00 -1.98 -7.95
CA PHE A 46 5.45 -2.31 -6.60
C PHE A 46 6.97 -2.17 -6.59
N HIS A 47 7.46 -1.06 -6.10
CA HIS A 47 8.87 -0.70 -6.17
C HIS A 47 9.70 -1.22 -4.99
N ARG A 48 9.06 -1.78 -3.98
CA ARG A 48 9.72 -2.33 -2.80
C ARG A 48 9.01 -3.60 -2.35
N VAL A 49 9.74 -4.71 -2.37
CA VAL A 49 9.20 -6.02 -1.98
C VAL A 49 10.19 -6.69 -1.04
N ILE A 50 9.75 -6.98 0.18
CA ILE A 50 10.56 -7.67 1.18
C ILE A 50 9.79 -8.90 1.65
N PRO A 51 10.21 -10.12 1.27
CA PRO A 51 9.56 -11.35 1.69
C PRO A 51 9.48 -11.43 3.22
N GLY A 52 8.32 -11.88 3.73
CA GLY A 52 8.10 -11.98 5.17
C GLY A 52 7.88 -10.64 5.87
N PHE A 53 7.75 -9.56 5.12
CA PHE A 53 7.49 -8.23 5.66
C PHE A 53 6.32 -7.53 4.93
N MET A 54 6.58 -6.98 3.74
CA MET A 54 5.54 -6.25 3.00
C MET A 54 5.87 -6.12 1.51
N ILE A 55 4.86 -5.74 0.71
CA ILE A 55 5.04 -5.25 -0.66
C ILE A 55 4.48 -3.83 -0.73
N GLN A 56 5.23 -2.92 -1.32
CA GLN A 56 4.91 -1.48 -1.35
C GLN A 56 4.89 -0.95 -2.77
N GLY A 57 3.89 -0.13 -3.07
CA GLY A 57 3.75 0.45 -4.39
C GLY A 57 2.88 1.70 -4.41
N GLY A 58 2.56 2.14 -5.61
CA GLY A 58 1.65 3.26 -5.84
C GLY A 58 2.31 4.62 -5.98
N GLY A 59 3.65 4.70 -5.93
CA GLY A 59 4.37 5.98 -6.01
C GLY A 59 5.28 6.14 -7.21
N PHE A 60 5.65 5.05 -7.87
CA PHE A 60 6.65 5.07 -8.95
C PHE A 60 6.11 4.41 -10.20
N GLU A 61 6.52 4.96 -11.36
CA GLU A 61 6.31 4.36 -12.67
C GLU A 61 7.49 3.45 -13.01
N PRO A 62 7.36 2.56 -14.03
CA PRO A 62 8.50 1.80 -14.52
C PRO A 62 9.68 2.72 -14.83
N GLY A 63 10.90 2.31 -14.43
CA GLY A 63 12.08 3.16 -14.53
C GLY A 63 12.34 3.97 -13.27
N MET A 64 11.55 3.75 -12.20
CA MET A 64 11.71 4.39 -10.89
C MET A 64 11.49 5.91 -10.92
N GLN A 65 10.61 6.38 -11.78
CA GLN A 65 10.20 7.78 -11.81
C GLN A 65 9.02 7.99 -10.88
N GLN A 66 9.19 8.85 -9.88
CA GLN A 66 8.15 9.15 -8.90
C GLN A 66 7.04 9.99 -9.52
N LYS A 67 5.79 9.60 -9.30
CA LYS A 67 4.62 10.37 -9.74
C LYS A 67 4.34 11.51 -8.76
N PRO A 68 3.87 12.67 -9.26
CA PRO A 68 3.45 13.75 -8.36
C PRO A 68 2.22 13.34 -7.54
N THR A 69 2.10 13.89 -6.34
CA THR A 69 1.02 13.58 -5.40
C THR A 69 0.31 14.84 -4.92
N ASP A 70 -0.87 14.65 -4.34
CA ASP A 70 -1.60 15.70 -3.65
C ASP A 70 -1.01 15.93 -2.25
N ALA A 71 -1.60 16.84 -1.49
CA ALA A 71 -1.16 17.13 -0.13
C ALA A 71 -1.25 15.88 0.77
N PRO A 72 -0.33 15.74 1.76
CA PRO A 72 -0.38 14.61 2.70
C PRO A 72 -1.62 14.65 3.58
N ILE A 73 -1.98 13.48 4.12
CA ILE A 73 -3.13 13.33 5.00
C ILE A 73 -2.68 13.01 6.43
N GLN A 74 -3.60 13.22 7.36
CA GLN A 74 -3.40 12.88 8.77
C GLN A 74 -3.28 11.37 8.95
N ASN A 75 -2.33 10.95 9.79
CA ASN A 75 -2.14 9.55 10.14
C ASN A 75 -3.30 9.07 11.03
N GLU A 76 -3.96 8.00 10.63
CA GLU A 76 -5.07 7.41 11.37
C GLU A 76 -4.69 6.10 12.07
N ALA A 77 -3.41 5.85 12.29
CA ALA A 77 -2.94 4.59 12.88
C ALA A 77 -3.42 4.38 14.32
N ASN A 78 -3.89 5.43 14.99
CA ASN A 78 -4.48 5.36 16.33
C ASN A 78 -5.93 4.84 16.31
N ASN A 79 -6.37 4.24 15.22
CA ASN A 79 -7.72 3.71 15.06
C ASN A 79 -7.91 2.29 15.63
N GLY A 80 -6.87 1.69 16.19
CA GLY A 80 -6.94 0.36 16.78
C GLY A 80 -6.80 -0.79 15.78
N VAL A 81 -6.65 -0.51 14.49
CA VAL A 81 -6.48 -1.55 13.48
C VAL A 81 -5.00 -1.93 13.38
N ARG A 82 -4.73 -3.23 13.41
CA ARG A 82 -3.36 -3.75 13.47
C ARG A 82 -2.81 -4.04 12.09
N ASN A 83 -1.48 -3.95 11.96
CA ASN A 83 -0.76 -4.33 10.73
C ASN A 83 -0.59 -5.86 10.68
N ASP A 84 -1.70 -6.57 10.52
CA ASP A 84 -1.72 -8.02 10.42
C ASP A 84 -1.48 -8.47 8.97
N HIS A 85 -1.23 -9.78 8.79
CA HIS A 85 -1.03 -10.37 7.47
C HIS A 85 -2.21 -10.06 6.55
N TYR A 86 -1.92 -9.58 5.33
CA TYR A 86 -2.86 -9.17 4.28
C TYR A 86 -3.63 -7.88 4.55
N THR A 87 -3.27 -7.12 5.58
CA THR A 87 -3.81 -5.76 5.72
C THR A 87 -3.08 -4.78 4.81
N VAL A 88 -3.76 -3.69 4.47
CA VAL A 88 -3.24 -2.63 3.60
C VAL A 88 -3.09 -1.36 4.42
N ALA A 89 -1.92 -0.76 4.37
CA ALA A 89 -1.61 0.42 5.17
C ALA A 89 -0.96 1.50 4.30
N MET A 90 -1.03 2.75 4.79
CA MET A 90 -0.40 3.88 4.11
C MET A 90 1.09 3.93 4.42
N ALA A 91 1.91 3.94 3.38
CA ALA A 91 3.33 4.25 3.51
C ALA A 91 3.51 5.75 3.77
N ARG A 92 4.58 6.11 4.47
CA ARG A 92 4.89 7.50 4.81
C ARG A 92 6.39 7.68 5.00
N THR A 93 6.81 8.94 5.09
CA THR A 93 8.18 9.27 5.48
C THR A 93 8.32 9.18 7.01
N GLY A 94 9.45 9.62 7.55
CA GLY A 94 9.65 9.70 9.00
C GLY A 94 8.67 10.64 9.72
N GLU A 95 8.05 11.57 8.99
CA GLU A 95 7.02 12.45 9.56
C GLU A 95 5.70 11.69 9.69
N PRO A 96 5.04 11.66 10.87
CA PRO A 96 3.83 10.88 11.08
C PRO A 96 2.67 11.19 10.11
N HIS A 97 2.50 12.46 9.77
CA HIS A 97 1.38 12.93 8.93
C HIS A 97 1.86 13.30 7.52
N SER A 98 2.60 12.39 6.88
CA SER A 98 3.21 12.62 5.57
C SER A 98 2.72 11.68 4.46
N ALA A 99 1.75 10.81 4.75
CA ALA A 99 1.25 9.86 3.76
C ALA A 99 0.55 10.57 2.59
N THR A 100 0.84 10.12 1.38
CA THR A 100 0.20 10.64 0.16
C THR A 100 -0.45 9.51 -0.64
N ALA A 101 0.26 8.91 -1.60
CA ALA A 101 -0.30 7.89 -2.49
C ALA A 101 0.21 6.48 -2.23
N GLN A 102 1.44 6.34 -1.74
CA GLN A 102 2.05 5.03 -1.59
C GLN A 102 1.37 4.22 -0.47
N PHE A 103 1.20 2.95 -0.73
CA PHE A 103 0.62 2.01 0.22
C PHE A 103 1.46 0.73 0.24
N PHE A 104 1.26 -0.08 1.28
CA PHE A 104 1.88 -1.39 1.32
C PHE A 104 0.87 -2.43 1.81
N ILE A 105 1.13 -3.68 1.42
CA ILE A 105 0.34 -4.83 1.88
C ILE A 105 1.26 -5.65 2.79
N ASN A 106 0.82 -5.87 4.02
CA ASN A 106 1.57 -6.66 4.99
C ASN A 106 1.53 -8.14 4.58
N VAL A 107 2.69 -8.77 4.48
CA VAL A 107 2.79 -10.21 4.20
C VAL A 107 3.24 -10.99 5.44
N ALA A 108 3.05 -10.40 6.61
CA ALA A 108 3.27 -10.99 7.93
C ALA A 108 2.53 -10.14 8.96
N ASN A 109 2.44 -10.62 10.19
CA ASN A 109 1.91 -9.82 11.30
C ASN A 109 3.03 -8.87 11.77
N ASN A 110 2.95 -7.62 11.35
CA ASN A 110 3.98 -6.60 11.59
C ASN A 110 3.61 -5.71 12.78
N ASP A 111 3.59 -6.27 13.98
CA ASP A 111 3.15 -5.57 15.18
C ASP A 111 3.95 -4.30 15.46
N PHE A 112 5.22 -4.27 15.07
CA PHE A 112 6.10 -3.10 15.25
C PHE A 112 5.68 -1.89 14.40
N LEU A 113 4.77 -2.07 13.46
CA LEU A 113 4.21 -0.97 12.65
C LEU A 113 2.93 -0.38 13.25
N ASN A 114 2.42 -0.96 14.34
CA ASN A 114 1.20 -0.48 14.99
C ASN A 114 1.46 0.79 15.79
N HIS A 115 0.41 1.59 15.94
CA HIS A 115 0.47 2.80 16.77
C HIS A 115 0.72 2.43 18.23
N THR A 116 1.71 3.05 18.85
CA THR A 116 2.04 2.86 20.27
C THR A 116 1.94 4.15 21.06
N ALA A 117 2.19 5.30 20.44
CA ALA A 117 2.15 6.61 21.09
C ALA A 117 2.01 7.69 20.02
N PRO A 118 1.43 8.87 20.37
CA PRO A 118 1.33 10.00 19.43
C PRO A 118 2.66 10.74 19.31
N SER A 119 3.73 10.03 18.97
CA SER A 119 5.08 10.57 18.81
C SER A 119 5.61 10.18 17.45
N ARG A 120 6.69 10.83 17.01
CA ARG A 120 7.30 10.55 15.69
C ARG A 120 7.61 9.07 15.49
N GLN A 121 8.11 8.41 16.53
CA GLN A 121 8.50 6.99 16.47
C GLN A 121 7.35 6.04 16.79
N GLY A 122 6.34 6.49 17.54
CA GLY A 122 5.25 5.65 18.03
C GLY A 122 3.96 5.72 17.24
N TRP A 123 3.83 6.65 16.28
CA TRP A 123 2.58 6.80 15.52
C TRP A 123 2.21 5.55 14.72
N GLY A 124 3.19 4.87 14.14
CA GLY A 124 2.95 3.70 13.32
C GLY A 124 2.39 4.03 11.95
N TYR A 125 1.77 3.03 11.33
CA TYR A 125 1.26 3.10 9.97
C TYR A 125 -0.23 2.80 9.95
N ALA A 126 -1.02 3.66 9.30
CA ALA A 126 -2.47 3.57 9.30
C ALA A 126 -2.96 2.45 8.40
N VAL A 127 -3.56 1.42 8.98
CA VAL A 127 -4.24 0.36 8.24
C VAL A 127 -5.61 0.89 7.82
N PHE A 128 -5.90 0.80 6.53
CA PHE A 128 -7.17 1.29 5.98
C PHE A 128 -7.95 0.23 5.20
N GLY A 129 -7.46 -1.00 5.15
CA GLY A 129 -8.14 -2.07 4.44
C GLY A 129 -7.44 -3.41 4.58
N LYS A 130 -7.95 -4.40 3.85
CA LYS A 130 -7.39 -5.75 3.83
C LYS A 130 -7.63 -6.40 2.47
N VAL A 131 -6.82 -7.39 2.14
CA VAL A 131 -7.01 -8.22 0.95
C VAL A 131 -8.10 -9.24 1.24
N VAL A 132 -9.16 -9.25 0.44
CA VAL A 132 -10.27 -10.20 0.58
C VAL A 132 -10.31 -11.23 -0.54
N ALA A 133 -9.57 -11.01 -1.62
CA ALA A 133 -9.39 -11.97 -2.70
C ALA A 133 -8.05 -11.70 -3.39
N GLY A 134 -7.43 -12.75 -3.93
CA GLY A 134 -6.12 -12.63 -4.60
C GLY A 134 -4.94 -12.72 -3.66
N THR A 135 -5.09 -13.37 -2.49
CA THR A 135 -3.97 -13.57 -1.56
C THR A 135 -2.83 -14.36 -2.22
N GLU A 136 -3.15 -15.30 -3.10
CA GLU A 136 -2.15 -16.04 -3.88
C GLU A 136 -1.34 -15.12 -4.80
N VAL A 137 -1.95 -14.04 -5.32
CA VAL A 137 -1.23 -13.04 -6.12
C VAL A 137 -0.28 -12.26 -5.22
N VAL A 138 -0.74 -11.84 -4.05
CA VAL A 138 0.11 -11.16 -3.05
C VAL A 138 1.33 -12.03 -2.72
N ASP A 139 1.12 -13.31 -2.47
CA ASP A 139 2.20 -14.24 -2.13
C ASP A 139 3.19 -14.40 -3.28
N GLN A 140 2.71 -14.43 -4.54
CA GLN A 140 3.58 -14.46 -5.72
C GLN A 140 4.44 -13.19 -5.80
N LEU A 141 3.84 -12.02 -5.58
CA LEU A 141 4.57 -10.75 -5.61
C LEU A 141 5.62 -10.67 -4.51
N ALA A 142 5.31 -11.21 -3.33
CA ALA A 142 6.26 -11.23 -2.21
C ALA A 142 7.46 -12.15 -2.46
N ALA A 143 7.36 -13.06 -3.42
CA ALA A 143 8.41 -14.04 -3.75
C ALA A 143 9.25 -13.65 -4.97
N VAL A 144 8.97 -12.54 -5.64
CA VAL A 144 9.74 -12.13 -6.83
C VAL A 144 11.17 -11.77 -6.46
N LYS A 145 12.08 -11.95 -7.42
CA LYS A 145 13.48 -11.58 -7.22
C LYS A 145 13.62 -10.06 -7.16
N THR A 146 14.40 -9.60 -6.21
CA THR A 146 14.63 -8.17 -5.98
C THR A 146 16.12 -7.85 -6.05
N GLY A 147 16.42 -6.56 -6.19
CA GLY A 147 17.78 -6.05 -6.22
C GLY A 147 17.78 -4.55 -6.03
N ARG A 148 18.94 -3.95 -6.14
CA ARG A 148 19.11 -2.51 -5.99
C ARG A 148 18.97 -1.81 -7.33
N ARG A 149 18.21 -0.69 -7.34
CA ARG A 149 18.12 0.23 -8.48
C ARG A 149 18.41 1.65 -7.98
N GLY A 150 19.53 2.23 -8.39
CA GLY A 150 19.93 3.54 -7.91
C GLY A 150 20.11 3.56 -6.41
N PHE A 151 19.34 4.38 -5.73
CA PHE A 151 19.34 4.48 -4.26
C PHE A 151 18.27 3.61 -3.58
N HIS A 152 17.53 2.81 -4.35
CA HIS A 152 16.44 1.98 -3.83
C HIS A 152 16.87 0.53 -3.73
N ASP A 153 16.70 -0.04 -2.53
CA ASP A 153 16.90 -1.47 -2.28
C ASP A 153 15.58 -2.23 -2.38
N ASP A 154 15.65 -3.54 -2.54
CA ASP A 154 14.48 -4.44 -2.56
C ASP A 154 13.49 -4.14 -3.68
N VAL A 155 14.00 -3.68 -4.81
CA VAL A 155 13.19 -3.40 -6.00
C VAL A 155 13.08 -4.68 -6.84
N PRO A 156 11.86 -5.10 -7.25
CA PRO A 156 11.72 -6.25 -8.15
C PRO A 156 12.58 -6.09 -9.40
N LYS A 157 13.33 -7.14 -9.75
CA LYS A 157 14.20 -7.13 -10.94
C LYS A 157 13.41 -6.99 -12.23
N GLU A 158 12.21 -7.58 -12.26
CA GLU A 158 11.24 -7.37 -13.32
C GLU A 158 10.11 -6.53 -12.73
N ASP A 159 9.72 -5.47 -13.42
CA ASP A 159 8.69 -4.56 -12.91
C ASP A 159 7.39 -5.31 -12.64
N VAL A 160 6.86 -5.14 -11.42
CA VAL A 160 5.53 -5.61 -11.05
C VAL A 160 4.58 -4.44 -11.25
N VAL A 161 3.83 -4.47 -12.34
CA VAL A 161 3.04 -3.32 -12.77
C VAL A 161 1.59 -3.47 -12.34
N ILE A 162 1.06 -2.43 -11.68
CA ILE A 162 -0.38 -2.28 -11.49
C ILE A 162 -0.92 -1.74 -12.81
N GLU A 163 -1.55 -2.59 -13.60
CA GLU A 163 -2.08 -2.19 -14.91
C GLU A 163 -3.17 -1.14 -14.72
N LYS A 164 -4.05 -1.38 -13.75
CA LYS A 164 -5.10 -0.43 -13.36
C LYS A 164 -5.61 -0.74 -11.97
N ALA A 165 -6.19 0.27 -11.31
CA ALA A 165 -6.92 0.13 -10.06
C ALA A 165 -8.36 0.59 -10.29
N VAL A 166 -9.32 -0.22 -9.88
CA VAL A 166 -10.75 0.01 -10.18
C VAL A 166 -11.56 -0.03 -8.88
N ALA A 167 -12.30 1.03 -8.61
CA ALA A 167 -13.26 1.06 -7.50
C ALA A 167 -14.53 0.33 -7.91
N LEU A 168 -14.99 -0.59 -7.07
CA LEU A 168 -16.20 -1.38 -7.33
C LEU A 168 -17.45 -0.73 -6.77
#